data_83f0c5a0a8ada646aecfc124dc29405b
#
_entry.id   83f0c5a0a8ada646aecfc124dc29405b
#
_cell.length_a   1.000
_cell.length_b   1.000
_cell.length_c   1.000
_cell.angle_alpha   90.00
_cell.angle_beta   90.00
_cell.angle_gamma   90.00
#
_symmetry.space_group_name_H-M   'P 1'
#
loop_
_entity.id
_entity.type
_entity.pdbx_description
1 polymer ?
#
loop_
_entity_poly.entity_id
_entity_poly.type
_entity_poly.pdbx_seq_one_letter_code
_entity_poly.pdbx_strand_id
1 'polypeptide(L)'
;LGHLNILYIAMKLVEFEVNRNRELLNIMIIEEPEAHIHTHIQKTLFNNLQVAHTYTQVVMSTHSTHLSEVSDIEKVNVMKKVDEQTSLVMKPTNGLDQFGADVLEYKGISFSKILSRYLDAKRSVLLFSKGVIMVEGDGEEILIPALVKKVLGVSLDEMGIGLINIGSVGFENVACIFDESRLQRKCSIVTD
;
A
#
# COMPACT_ATOMS: atom_id res chain seq x y z
N LEU A 1 17.11 -17.53 -10.17
CA LEU A 1 16.15 -16.68 -10.91
C LEU A 1 16.10 -15.26 -10.35
N GLY A 2 15.91 -15.04 -9.04
CA GLY A 2 15.78 -13.69 -8.46
C GLY A 2 17.00 -12.78 -8.68
N HIS A 3 18.22 -13.28 -8.57
CA HIS A 3 19.42 -12.48 -8.85
C HIS A 3 19.51 -12.06 -10.31
N LEU A 4 19.05 -12.90 -11.24
CA LEU A 4 19.02 -12.55 -12.67
C LEU A 4 17.99 -11.45 -12.94
N ASN A 5 16.85 -11.47 -12.26
CA ASN A 5 15.85 -10.43 -12.37
C ASN A 5 16.40 -9.08 -11.90
N ILE A 6 17.07 -9.05 -10.73
CA ILE A 6 17.70 -7.83 -10.21
C ILE A 6 18.75 -7.30 -11.20
N LEU A 7 19.61 -8.18 -11.70
CA LEU A 7 20.62 -7.79 -12.68
C LEU A 7 19.98 -7.24 -13.95
N TYR A 8 18.94 -7.89 -14.45
CA TYR A 8 18.20 -7.42 -15.62
C TYR A 8 17.59 -6.03 -15.40
N ILE A 9 16.91 -5.81 -14.27
CA ILE A 9 16.35 -4.50 -13.92
C ILE A 9 17.45 -3.44 -13.82
N ALA A 10 18.57 -3.76 -13.15
CA ALA A 10 19.70 -2.83 -13.02
C ALA A 10 20.31 -2.47 -14.38
N MET A 11 20.48 -3.45 -15.26
CA MET A 11 20.98 -3.21 -16.63
C MET A 11 20.02 -2.32 -17.43
N LYS A 12 18.70 -2.58 -17.31
CA LYS A 12 17.69 -1.77 -17.99
C LYS A 12 17.63 -0.34 -17.45
N LEU A 13 17.81 -0.14 -16.16
CA LEU A 13 17.92 1.19 -15.57
C LEU A 13 19.11 1.96 -16.12
N VAL A 14 20.29 1.32 -16.20
CA VAL A 14 21.49 1.94 -16.76
C VAL A 14 21.31 2.26 -18.25
N GLU A 15 20.78 1.30 -19.02
CA GLU A 15 20.49 1.50 -20.45
C GLU A 15 19.54 2.71 -20.66
N PHE A 16 18.49 2.79 -19.84
CA PHE A 16 17.53 3.87 -19.90
C PHE A 16 18.14 5.21 -19.53
N GLU A 17 18.97 5.25 -18.50
CA GLU A 17 19.73 6.44 -18.07
C GLU A 17 20.67 6.96 -19.17
N VAL A 18 21.39 6.07 -19.85
CA VAL A 18 22.32 6.45 -20.92
C VAL A 18 21.58 6.98 -22.15
N ASN A 19 20.44 6.38 -22.49
CA ASN A 19 19.68 6.69 -23.70
C ASN A 19 18.61 7.78 -23.50
N ARG A 20 18.39 8.26 -22.27
CA ARG A 20 17.34 9.24 -21.99
C ARG A 20 17.57 10.55 -22.74
N ASN A 21 16.47 11.11 -23.24
CA ASN A 21 16.47 12.43 -23.81
C ASN A 21 15.97 13.45 -22.75
N ARG A 22 16.76 14.48 -22.46
CA ARG A 22 16.42 15.50 -21.47
C ARG A 22 15.31 16.45 -21.91
N GLU A 23 15.01 16.49 -23.18
CA GLU A 23 13.97 17.35 -23.76
C GLU A 23 12.61 16.64 -23.87
N LEU A 24 12.57 15.34 -23.62
CA LEU A 24 11.37 14.52 -23.73
C LEU A 24 10.98 13.91 -22.39
N LEU A 25 9.70 13.58 -22.27
CA LEU A 25 9.20 12.78 -21.15
C LEU A 25 9.75 11.36 -21.26
N ASN A 26 10.52 10.95 -20.27
CA ASN A 26 11.01 9.58 -20.17
C ASN A 26 10.18 8.81 -19.15
N ILE A 27 9.51 7.73 -19.56
CA ILE A 27 8.71 6.88 -18.69
C ILE A 27 9.28 5.47 -18.72
N MET A 28 9.53 4.91 -17.54
CA MET A 28 9.88 3.50 -17.37
C MET A 28 8.72 2.79 -16.68
N ILE A 29 8.21 1.73 -17.28
CA ILE A 29 7.15 0.89 -16.69
C ILE A 29 7.78 -0.42 -16.28
N ILE A 30 7.62 -0.81 -15.02
CA ILE A 30 8.15 -2.05 -14.44
C ILE A 30 6.98 -2.83 -13.86
N GLU A 31 6.80 -4.05 -14.35
CA GLU A 31 5.77 -4.96 -13.86
C GLU A 31 6.39 -5.95 -12.87
N GLU A 32 5.80 -6.03 -11.67
CA GLU A 32 6.18 -6.93 -10.58
C GLU A 32 7.69 -7.08 -10.37
N PRO A 33 8.42 -5.97 -10.08
CA PRO A 33 9.87 -6.03 -9.93
C PRO A 33 10.33 -6.98 -8.82
N GLU A 34 9.46 -7.32 -7.89
CA GLU A 34 9.70 -8.25 -6.80
C GLU A 34 9.65 -9.72 -7.18
N ALA A 35 9.25 -10.07 -8.40
CA ALA A 35 9.09 -11.46 -8.83
C ALA A 35 10.36 -12.28 -8.60
N HIS A 36 10.23 -13.38 -7.84
CA HIS A 36 11.32 -14.29 -7.47
C HIS A 36 12.44 -13.70 -6.60
N ILE A 37 12.21 -12.54 -5.98
CA ILE A 37 13.19 -11.87 -5.11
C ILE A 37 12.80 -12.07 -3.64
N HIS A 38 13.80 -12.38 -2.80
CA HIS A 38 13.58 -12.47 -1.36
C HIS A 38 13.14 -11.13 -0.75
N THR A 39 12.23 -11.17 0.21
CA THR A 39 11.56 -10.00 0.80
C THR A 39 12.52 -8.92 1.32
N HIS A 40 13.63 -9.31 1.96
CA HIS A 40 14.63 -8.34 2.44
C HIS A 40 15.36 -7.60 1.32
N ILE A 41 15.49 -8.20 0.14
CA ILE A 41 16.09 -7.56 -1.03
C ILE A 41 15.07 -6.68 -1.74
N GLN A 42 13.78 -7.01 -1.66
CA GLN A 42 12.71 -6.19 -2.26
C GLN A 42 12.76 -4.75 -1.76
N LYS A 43 12.89 -4.53 -0.46
CA LYS A 43 13.02 -3.17 0.11
C LYS A 43 14.19 -2.40 -0.50
N THR A 44 15.34 -3.04 -0.62
CA THR A 44 16.53 -2.40 -1.21
C THR A 44 16.30 -2.07 -2.69
N LEU A 45 15.68 -2.99 -3.43
CA LEU A 45 15.33 -2.76 -4.83
C LEU A 45 14.38 -1.57 -4.98
N PHE A 46 13.30 -1.53 -4.20
CA PHE A 46 12.31 -0.46 -4.25
C PHE A 46 12.91 0.90 -3.86
N ASN A 47 13.74 0.96 -2.82
CA ASN A 47 14.44 2.18 -2.44
C ASN A 47 15.31 2.72 -3.59
N ASN A 48 16.03 1.84 -4.28
CA ASN A 48 16.86 2.23 -5.41
C ASN A 48 16.02 2.68 -6.63
N LEU A 49 14.87 2.06 -6.86
CA LEU A 49 13.95 2.46 -7.92
C LEU A 49 13.27 3.81 -7.65
N GLN A 50 13.09 4.17 -6.38
CA GLN A 50 12.52 5.46 -5.97
C GLN A 50 13.51 6.62 -6.02
N VAL A 51 14.81 6.35 -6.04
CA VAL A 51 15.81 7.41 -6.20
C VAL A 51 15.54 8.13 -7.51
N ALA A 52 14.96 9.31 -7.38
CA ALA A 52 14.41 10.08 -8.47
C ALA A 52 15.50 10.40 -9.50
N HIS A 53 15.36 9.85 -10.64
CA HIS A 53 16.08 10.32 -11.81
C HIS A 53 15.38 11.58 -12.30
N THR A 54 16.08 12.70 -12.33
CA THR A 54 15.54 14.05 -12.53
C THR A 54 14.70 14.22 -13.80
N TYR A 55 14.79 13.30 -14.75
CA TYR A 55 14.11 13.35 -16.04
C TYR A 55 13.36 12.06 -16.39
N THR A 56 13.12 11.20 -15.39
CA THR A 56 12.49 9.89 -15.61
C THR A 56 11.36 9.69 -14.63
N GLN A 57 10.19 9.35 -15.14
CA GLN A 57 9.07 8.87 -14.33
C GLN A 57 9.07 7.34 -14.34
N VAL A 58 9.09 6.75 -13.16
CA VAL A 58 8.99 5.29 -12.98
C VAL A 58 7.56 4.95 -12.53
N VAL A 59 6.92 4.04 -13.24
CA VAL A 59 5.61 3.49 -12.90
C VAL A 59 5.78 2.01 -12.64
N MET A 60 5.36 1.52 -11.47
CA MET A 60 5.50 0.11 -11.10
C MET A 60 4.15 -0.51 -10.76
N SER A 61 3.90 -1.71 -11.23
CA SER A 61 2.84 -2.56 -10.70
C SER A 61 3.43 -3.57 -9.71
N THR A 62 2.70 -3.88 -8.63
CA THR A 62 3.17 -4.80 -7.61
C THR A 62 2.01 -5.42 -6.82
N HIS A 63 2.22 -6.65 -6.34
CA HIS A 63 1.40 -7.31 -5.33
C HIS A 63 2.12 -7.40 -3.97
N SER A 64 3.32 -6.82 -3.84
CA SER A 64 4.11 -6.88 -2.60
C SER A 64 3.62 -5.88 -1.56
N THR A 65 3.31 -6.38 -0.38
CA THR A 65 3.03 -5.54 0.80
C THR A 65 4.25 -4.71 1.24
N HIS A 66 5.46 -5.17 0.92
CA HIS A 66 6.71 -4.46 1.23
C HIS A 66 6.91 -3.18 0.42
N LEU A 67 6.28 -3.06 -0.75
CA LEU A 67 6.34 -1.84 -1.54
C LEU A 67 5.65 -0.67 -0.82
N SER A 68 4.50 -0.92 -0.22
CA SER A 68 3.75 0.11 0.51
C SER A 68 4.47 0.58 1.79
N GLU A 69 5.35 -0.25 2.36
CA GLU A 69 6.21 0.14 3.48
C GLU A 69 7.30 1.14 3.05
N VAL A 70 7.75 1.05 1.82
CA VAL A 70 8.83 1.87 1.27
C VAL A 70 8.31 3.06 0.50
N SER A 71 7.12 2.93 -0.09
CA SER A 71 6.54 3.96 -0.95
C SER A 71 5.86 5.06 -0.15
N ASP A 72 5.98 6.28 -0.65
CA ASP A 72 5.12 7.36 -0.22
C ASP A 72 3.67 7.04 -0.63
N ILE A 73 2.77 6.95 0.34
CA ILE A 73 1.36 6.59 0.12
C ILE A 73 0.67 7.54 -0.88
N GLU A 74 1.15 8.76 -1.03
CA GLU A 74 0.65 9.72 -2.01
C GLU A 74 0.89 9.28 -3.46
N LYS A 75 1.90 8.42 -3.68
CA LYS A 75 2.26 7.89 -4.99
C LYS A 75 1.60 6.54 -5.29
N VAL A 76 0.89 5.98 -4.31
CA VAL A 76 0.23 4.68 -4.44
C VAL A 76 -1.16 4.84 -5.05
N ASN A 77 -1.43 4.04 -6.08
CA ASN A 77 -2.76 3.85 -6.64
C ASN A 77 -3.14 2.37 -6.49
N VAL A 78 -4.33 2.11 -5.95
CA VAL A 78 -4.85 0.75 -5.78
C VAL A 78 -5.83 0.46 -6.91
N MET A 79 -5.58 -0.61 -7.65
CA MET A 79 -6.50 -1.06 -8.68
C MET A 79 -7.51 -2.05 -8.12
N LYS A 80 -8.78 -1.84 -8.40
CA LYS A 80 -9.88 -2.72 -8.00
C LYS A 80 -10.65 -3.16 -9.23
N LYS A 81 -10.73 -4.48 -9.45
CA LYS A 81 -11.60 -5.05 -10.46
C LYS A 81 -13.05 -4.96 -9.99
N VAL A 82 -13.91 -4.35 -10.75
CA VAL A 82 -15.35 -4.23 -10.48
C VAL A 82 -16.11 -5.33 -11.19
N ASP A 83 -15.82 -5.54 -12.45
CA ASP A 83 -16.37 -6.60 -13.28
C ASP A 83 -15.30 -7.10 -14.29
N GLU A 84 -15.69 -7.92 -15.27
CA GLU A 84 -14.75 -8.48 -16.23
C GLU A 84 -14.11 -7.44 -17.17
N GLN A 85 -14.76 -6.31 -17.36
CA GLN A 85 -14.34 -5.26 -18.29
C GLN A 85 -13.91 -3.97 -17.63
N THR A 86 -14.25 -3.79 -16.34
CA THR A 86 -14.08 -2.53 -15.62
C THR A 86 -13.13 -2.68 -14.43
N SER A 87 -12.11 -1.85 -14.40
CA SER A 87 -11.24 -1.68 -13.23
C SER A 87 -11.28 -0.22 -12.79
N LEU A 88 -11.37 0.00 -11.48
CA LEU A 88 -11.26 1.32 -10.87
C LEU A 88 -9.85 1.53 -10.34
N VAL A 89 -9.35 2.75 -10.52
CA VAL A 89 -8.12 3.21 -9.90
C VAL A 89 -8.50 4.07 -8.71
N MET A 90 -8.02 3.71 -7.54
CA MET A 90 -8.35 4.37 -6.27
C MET A 90 -7.08 4.87 -5.62
N LYS A 91 -7.10 6.14 -5.18
CA LYS A 91 -5.98 6.75 -4.48
C LYS A 91 -6.30 6.81 -2.98
N PRO A 92 -5.52 6.13 -2.12
CA PRO A 92 -5.77 6.09 -0.67
C PRO A 92 -5.78 7.47 -0.01
N THR A 93 -5.02 8.41 -0.56
CA THR A 93 -4.87 9.78 -0.03
C THR A 93 -5.74 10.81 -0.73
N ASN A 94 -6.69 10.40 -1.58
CA ASN A 94 -7.52 11.34 -2.32
C ASN A 94 -8.26 12.30 -1.39
N GLY A 95 -8.05 13.61 -1.57
CA GLY A 95 -8.69 14.67 -0.79
C GLY A 95 -8.22 14.78 0.68
N LEU A 96 -7.20 14.02 1.12
CA LEU A 96 -6.72 14.10 2.51
C LEU A 96 -6.03 15.42 2.83
N ASP A 97 -5.44 16.09 1.85
CA ASP A 97 -4.82 17.40 2.06
C ASP A 97 -5.85 18.48 2.45
N GLN A 98 -7.12 18.29 2.06
CA GLN A 98 -8.22 19.15 2.45
C GLN A 98 -8.78 18.80 3.84
N PHE A 99 -8.68 17.54 4.26
CA PHE A 99 -9.09 17.10 5.59
C PHE A 99 -8.10 17.49 6.67
N GLY A 100 -6.82 17.55 6.35
CA GLY A 100 -5.74 17.82 7.29
C GLY A 100 -5.62 19.27 7.73
N ALA A 101 -6.20 20.22 6.97
CA ALA A 101 -6.10 21.63 7.32
C ALA A 101 -6.86 22.00 8.61
N ASP A 102 -7.96 21.32 8.93
CA ASP A 102 -8.81 21.68 10.07
C ASP A 102 -8.70 20.75 11.29
N VAL A 103 -8.23 19.50 11.13
CA VAL A 103 -8.33 18.49 12.20
C VAL A 103 -6.99 17.91 12.64
N LEU A 104 -5.96 17.89 11.80
CA LEU A 104 -4.72 17.13 12.04
C LEU A 104 -3.42 17.87 11.72
N GLU A 105 -3.36 19.18 11.81
CA GLU A 105 -2.08 19.89 11.89
C GLU A 105 -1.39 19.60 13.22
N TYR A 106 -1.04 18.34 13.45
CA TYR A 106 -0.15 18.02 14.55
C TYR A 106 1.28 18.42 14.18
N LYS A 107 1.67 19.64 14.54
CA LYS A 107 3.04 20.18 14.41
C LYS A 107 3.56 20.32 12.97
N GLY A 108 2.73 20.69 12.00
CA GLY A 108 3.19 20.94 10.62
C GLY A 108 3.59 19.68 9.85
N ILE A 109 3.14 18.50 10.27
CA ILE A 109 3.35 17.25 9.57
C ILE A 109 2.12 16.96 8.72
N SER A 110 2.30 16.73 7.40
CA SER A 110 1.19 16.39 6.52
C SER A 110 0.55 15.06 6.95
N PHE A 111 -0.76 14.95 6.79
CA PHE A 111 -1.50 13.74 7.18
C PHE A 111 -1.02 12.49 6.42
N SER A 112 -0.64 12.63 5.17
CA SER A 112 -0.06 11.55 4.37
C SER A 112 1.21 10.98 4.99
N LYS A 113 2.06 11.81 5.61
CA LYS A 113 3.24 11.35 6.34
C LYS A 113 2.88 10.61 7.63
N ILE A 114 1.82 11.04 8.30
CA ILE A 114 1.31 10.33 9.48
C ILE A 114 0.81 8.96 9.04
N LEU A 115 -0.02 8.91 8.00
CA LEU A 115 -0.56 7.68 7.44
C LEU A 115 0.54 6.72 6.98
N SER A 116 1.57 7.21 6.28
CA SER A 116 2.71 6.39 5.85
C SER A 116 3.45 5.72 7.00
N ARG A 117 3.48 6.34 8.18
CA ARG A 117 4.07 5.74 9.38
C ARG A 117 3.23 4.62 9.98
N TYR A 118 1.91 4.65 9.77
CA TYR A 118 1.00 3.58 10.21
C TYR A 118 0.97 2.40 9.24
N LEU A 119 1.26 2.64 7.97
CA LEU A 119 1.26 1.60 6.93
C LEU A 119 2.64 0.95 6.81
N ASP A 120 3.02 0.16 7.78
CA ASP A 120 4.16 -0.76 7.70
C ASP A 120 3.80 -2.02 6.89
N ALA A 121 4.76 -2.95 6.71
CA ALA A 121 4.53 -4.17 5.92
C ALA A 121 3.36 -5.02 6.43
N LYS A 122 3.16 -5.08 7.76
CA LYS A 122 2.05 -5.83 8.36
C LYS A 122 0.70 -5.17 8.03
N ARG A 123 0.65 -3.84 8.06
CA ARG A 123 -0.57 -3.06 7.85
C ARG A 123 -0.85 -2.79 6.38
N SER A 124 0.15 -2.92 5.52
CA SER A 124 0.00 -2.76 4.08
C SER A 124 -0.92 -3.78 3.44
N VAL A 125 -1.13 -4.94 4.09
CA VAL A 125 -2.14 -5.92 3.66
C VAL A 125 -3.53 -5.31 3.53
N LEU A 126 -3.82 -4.24 4.27
CA LEU A 126 -5.07 -3.50 4.21
C LEU A 126 -5.37 -2.93 2.82
N LEU A 127 -4.34 -2.55 2.06
CA LEU A 127 -4.48 -2.03 0.70
C LEU A 127 -4.95 -3.11 -0.29
N PHE A 128 -4.75 -4.38 0.03
CA PHE A 128 -5.11 -5.53 -0.81
C PHE A 128 -6.39 -6.25 -0.35
N SER A 129 -6.84 -6.00 0.88
CA SER A 129 -8.01 -6.67 1.47
C SER A 129 -9.31 -6.19 0.82
N LYS A 130 -10.32 -7.07 0.73
CA LYS A 130 -11.68 -6.75 0.27
C LYS A 130 -12.48 -5.97 1.31
N GLY A 131 -12.18 -6.18 2.57
CA GLY A 131 -12.74 -5.48 3.72
C GLY A 131 -11.75 -5.51 4.87
N VAL A 132 -11.96 -4.67 5.87
CA VAL A 132 -11.02 -4.49 6.98
C VAL A 132 -11.75 -4.49 8.30
N ILE A 133 -11.17 -5.18 9.29
CA ILE A 133 -11.56 -5.11 10.69
C ILE A 133 -10.38 -4.51 11.45
N MET A 134 -10.59 -3.41 12.13
CA MET A 134 -9.62 -2.81 13.04
C MET A 134 -9.99 -3.13 14.47
N VAL A 135 -8.99 -3.50 15.24
CA VAL A 135 -9.14 -3.84 16.66
C VAL A 135 -8.20 -3.03 17.52
N GLU A 136 -8.51 -2.92 18.79
CA GLU A 136 -7.77 -2.11 19.74
C GLU A 136 -6.59 -2.85 20.38
N GLY A 137 -6.72 -4.16 20.57
CA GLY A 137 -5.75 -4.94 21.31
C GLY A 137 -5.41 -6.30 20.71
N ASP A 138 -4.39 -6.92 21.30
CA ASP A 138 -3.91 -8.26 20.91
C ASP A 138 -4.96 -9.35 21.18
N GLY A 139 -5.82 -9.13 22.18
CA GLY A 139 -6.91 -10.07 22.53
C GLY A 139 -7.86 -10.27 21.38
N GLU A 140 -8.36 -9.18 20.80
CA GLU A 140 -9.26 -9.19 19.66
C GLU A 140 -8.55 -9.71 18.40
N GLU A 141 -7.28 -9.33 18.19
CA GLU A 141 -6.49 -9.79 17.04
C GLU A 141 -6.37 -11.32 17.02
N ILE A 142 -6.28 -11.96 18.19
CA ILE A 142 -6.18 -13.42 18.32
C ILE A 142 -7.57 -14.08 18.31
N LEU A 143 -8.52 -13.49 19.05
CA LEU A 143 -9.82 -14.13 19.31
C LEU A 143 -10.77 -14.05 18.10
N ILE A 144 -10.83 -12.92 17.41
CA ILE A 144 -11.79 -12.71 16.31
C ILE A 144 -11.60 -13.72 15.18
N PRO A 145 -10.39 -14.00 14.65
CA PRO A 145 -10.22 -15.02 13.63
C PRO A 145 -10.66 -16.40 14.07
N ALA A 146 -10.39 -16.77 15.33
CA ALA A 146 -10.79 -18.05 15.89
C ALA A 146 -12.31 -18.16 16.02
N LEU A 147 -12.99 -17.11 16.50
CA LEU A 147 -14.44 -17.07 16.59
C LEU A 147 -15.12 -17.13 15.23
N VAL A 148 -14.63 -16.33 14.27
CA VAL A 148 -15.17 -16.32 12.89
C VAL A 148 -15.05 -17.72 12.29
N LYS A 149 -13.89 -18.35 12.37
CA LYS A 149 -13.68 -19.71 11.86
C LYS A 149 -14.60 -20.72 12.53
N LYS A 150 -14.80 -20.60 13.85
CA LYS A 150 -15.66 -21.51 14.62
C LYS A 150 -17.15 -21.33 14.29
N VAL A 151 -17.61 -20.08 14.12
CA VAL A 151 -19.03 -19.77 13.92
C VAL A 151 -19.45 -19.88 12.46
N LEU A 152 -18.64 -19.36 11.55
CA LEU A 152 -18.96 -19.28 10.12
C LEU A 152 -18.37 -20.42 9.30
N GLY A 153 -17.42 -21.18 9.85
CA GLY A 153 -16.73 -22.27 9.13
C GLY A 153 -15.67 -21.83 8.13
N VAL A 154 -15.53 -20.50 7.91
CA VAL A 154 -14.55 -19.91 6.98
C VAL A 154 -13.64 -18.92 7.72
N SER A 155 -12.41 -18.77 7.26
CA SER A 155 -11.47 -17.81 7.85
C SER A 155 -11.64 -16.41 7.25
N LEU A 156 -11.13 -15.40 7.96
CA LEU A 156 -11.07 -14.02 7.43
C LEU A 156 -10.26 -13.96 6.13
N ASP A 157 -9.16 -14.71 6.06
CA ASP A 157 -8.31 -14.76 4.85
C ASP A 157 -9.06 -15.33 3.65
N GLU A 158 -9.84 -16.43 3.85
CA GLU A 158 -10.68 -17.01 2.80
C GLU A 158 -11.73 -16.01 2.29
N MET A 159 -12.19 -15.11 3.15
CA MET A 159 -13.11 -14.02 2.78
C MET A 159 -12.39 -12.80 2.19
N GLY A 160 -11.08 -12.74 2.27
CA GLY A 160 -10.28 -11.60 1.86
C GLY A 160 -10.41 -10.41 2.81
N ILE A 161 -10.70 -10.65 4.08
CA ILE A 161 -10.83 -9.63 5.12
C ILE A 161 -9.52 -9.52 5.88
N GLY A 162 -8.94 -8.31 5.87
CA GLY A 162 -7.79 -7.99 6.70
C GLY A 162 -8.21 -7.63 8.12
N LEU A 163 -7.54 -8.22 9.12
CA LEU A 163 -7.71 -7.82 10.51
C LEU A 163 -6.41 -7.19 11.00
N ILE A 164 -6.51 -6.06 11.70
CA ILE A 164 -5.35 -5.33 12.16
C ILE A 164 -5.58 -4.71 13.53
N ASN A 165 -4.58 -4.86 14.38
CA ASN A 165 -4.49 -4.17 15.65
C ASN A 165 -3.85 -2.78 15.43
N ILE A 166 -4.61 -1.74 15.74
CA ILE A 166 -4.18 -0.34 15.62
C ILE A 166 -3.60 0.17 16.95
N GLY A 167 -3.94 -0.49 18.07
CA GLY A 167 -3.48 -0.09 19.42
C GLY A 167 -4.11 1.23 19.87
N SER A 168 -5.24 1.17 20.54
CA SER A 168 -5.97 2.21 21.30
C SER A 168 -6.09 3.62 20.72
N VAL A 169 -5.27 4.04 19.78
CA VAL A 169 -5.19 5.43 19.32
C VAL A 169 -5.04 5.51 17.82
N GLY A 170 -5.92 6.27 17.20
CA GLY A 170 -5.75 6.65 15.78
C GLY A 170 -6.52 5.83 14.76
N PHE A 171 -7.61 5.14 15.16
CA PHE A 171 -8.51 4.48 14.21
C PHE A 171 -8.94 5.40 13.07
N GLU A 172 -9.29 6.65 13.38
CA GLU A 172 -9.73 7.64 12.39
C GLU A 172 -8.67 7.89 11.33
N ASN A 173 -7.38 7.89 11.72
CA ASN A 173 -6.26 8.13 10.83
C ASN A 173 -6.10 7.04 9.77
N VAL A 174 -6.53 5.82 10.07
CA VAL A 174 -6.44 4.70 9.14
C VAL A 174 -7.79 4.41 8.50
N ALA A 175 -8.89 4.55 9.25
CA ALA A 175 -10.24 4.30 8.75
C ALA A 175 -10.60 5.20 7.57
N CYS A 176 -10.14 6.44 7.58
CA CYS A 176 -10.45 7.41 6.53
C CYS A 176 -10.03 6.96 5.12
N ILE A 177 -9.02 6.08 4.98
CA ILE A 177 -8.60 5.60 3.65
C ILE A 177 -9.62 4.66 3.00
N PHE A 178 -10.57 4.10 3.77
CA PHE A 178 -11.52 3.10 3.27
C PHE A 178 -12.85 3.69 2.79
N ASP A 179 -13.06 4.99 2.94
CA ASP A 179 -14.30 5.65 2.55
C ASP A 179 -14.59 5.60 1.03
N GLU A 180 -15.76 6.10 0.63
CA GLU A 180 -16.24 6.07 -0.75
C GLU A 180 -15.41 6.92 -1.71
N SER A 181 -14.73 7.95 -1.20
CA SER A 181 -13.88 8.84 -2.01
C SER A 181 -12.48 8.28 -2.24
N ARG A 182 -12.09 7.21 -1.54
CA ARG A 182 -10.76 6.61 -1.54
C ARG A 182 -10.78 5.14 -1.95
N LEU A 183 -10.56 4.21 -1.00
CA LEU A 183 -10.47 2.78 -1.34
C LEU A 183 -11.83 2.09 -1.53
N GLN A 184 -12.93 2.72 -1.15
CA GLN A 184 -14.29 2.19 -1.29
C GLN A 184 -14.42 0.76 -0.75
N ARG A 185 -13.97 0.56 0.49
CA ARG A 185 -13.99 -0.75 1.14
C ARG A 185 -14.70 -0.68 2.47
N LYS A 186 -15.36 -1.78 2.83
CA LYS A 186 -15.99 -1.87 4.14
C LYS A 186 -14.91 -1.91 5.21
N CYS A 187 -15.05 -1.05 6.20
CA CYS A 187 -14.21 -0.98 7.37
C CYS A 187 -15.08 -1.08 8.62
N SER A 188 -14.71 -1.97 9.53
CA SER A 188 -15.36 -2.12 10.83
C SER A 188 -14.34 -1.91 11.93
N ILE A 189 -14.73 -1.22 12.99
CA ILE A 189 -13.89 -0.98 14.16
C ILE A 189 -14.53 -1.73 15.33
N VAL A 190 -13.72 -2.47 16.06
CA VAL A 190 -14.10 -3.17 17.29
C VAL A 190 -13.30 -2.58 18.43
N THR A 191 -13.99 -1.96 19.35
CA THR A 191 -13.45 -1.36 20.59
C THR A 191 -14.27 -1.80 21.78
N ASP A 192 -13.71 -1.67 22.99
CA ASP A 192 -14.42 -1.89 24.25
C ASP A 192 -15.57 -0.86 24.48
#